data_f2e2b6970cfa5a613d4417897454266a
#
_entry.id   f2e2b6970cfa5a613d4417897454266a
#
_cell.length_a   1.000
_cell.length_b   1.000
_cell.length_c   1.000
_cell.angle_alpha   90.00
_cell.angle_beta   90.00
_cell.angle_gamma   90.00
#
_symmetry.space_group_name_H-M   'P 1'
#
loop_
_entity.id
_entity.type
_entity.pdbx_description
1 polymer ?
#
loop_
_entity_poly.entity_id
_entity_poly.type
_entity_poly.pdbx_seq_one_letter_code
_entity_poly.pdbx_strand_id
1 'polypeptide(L)'
;MHSNRPFVHRFKAMTVPCEVQLFGSLKASQIAEMIEQNTRRLEQKYNFYSKQSWLTRELNQRSGQSVLLDDESLVVFQTLKNLVKGTAGVFDPTVGSLKWLLAKNASLSRAQVYQMAQPMMGEEAWHLEGSQLCISHQETRFDLGGVIKEFAIDQAFNLAQSLGVTAALINFGGDIRVLGSKPNQEAFNVAVVNPNDPTQAFFSLPLANSALTTSAHYERKTQFSDEQTSHILSDKGTHPKVLSVTVVAPSALEAGAISTALTIDPLLPVPDEVGVIFIDDQLKIHQDTEFLTQ
;
A
#
# COMPACT_ATOMS: atom_id res chain seq x y z
N MET A 1 0.06 -38.25 3.04
CA MET A 1 -0.36 -37.57 1.77
C MET A 1 -0.75 -36.16 2.16
N HIS A 2 0.07 -35.16 1.84
CA HIS A 2 -0.31 -33.78 2.04
C HIS A 2 -1.43 -33.43 1.05
N SER A 3 -2.54 -32.93 1.58
CA SER A 3 -3.68 -32.49 0.75
C SER A 3 -3.22 -31.41 -0.23
N ASN A 4 -3.51 -31.57 -1.52
CA ASN A 4 -3.28 -30.51 -2.53
C ASN A 4 -4.18 -29.28 -2.32
N ARG A 5 -5.10 -29.34 -1.34
CA ARG A 5 -6.00 -28.24 -1.02
C ARG A 5 -5.41 -27.37 0.08
N PRO A 6 -5.47 -26.03 -0.06
CA PRO A 6 -5.05 -25.12 0.99
C PRO A 6 -6.01 -25.16 2.18
N PHE A 7 -5.49 -24.87 3.37
CA PHE A 7 -6.30 -24.30 4.43
C PHE A 7 -6.58 -22.85 4.08
N VAL A 8 -7.85 -22.44 4.05
CA VAL A 8 -8.28 -21.09 3.67
C VAL A 8 -8.87 -20.40 4.88
N HIS A 9 -8.30 -19.25 5.25
CA HIS A 9 -8.79 -18.40 6.33
C HIS A 9 -9.21 -17.04 5.78
N ARG A 10 -10.42 -16.60 6.14
CA ARG A 10 -10.99 -15.32 5.69
C ARG A 10 -11.37 -14.46 6.87
N PHE A 11 -10.99 -13.19 6.80
CA PHE A 11 -11.34 -12.20 7.81
C PHE A 11 -11.48 -10.81 7.17
N LYS A 12 -11.84 -9.80 7.96
CA LYS A 12 -11.88 -8.41 7.51
C LYS A 12 -10.97 -7.59 8.42
N ALA A 13 -10.01 -6.87 7.82
CA ALA A 13 -9.15 -5.91 8.50
C ALA A 13 -8.76 -4.79 7.53
N MET A 14 -8.31 -3.64 8.07
CA MET A 14 -7.87 -2.49 7.26
C MET A 14 -8.90 -2.06 6.19
N THR A 15 -10.18 -2.21 6.53
CA THR A 15 -11.36 -1.91 5.70
C THR A 15 -11.55 -2.81 4.46
N VAL A 16 -10.72 -3.83 4.26
CA VAL A 16 -10.76 -4.74 3.10
C VAL A 16 -11.02 -6.20 3.52
N PRO A 17 -11.55 -7.05 2.63
CA PRO A 17 -11.54 -8.49 2.82
C PRO A 17 -10.12 -9.02 2.76
N CYS A 18 -9.78 -9.93 3.66
CA CYS A 18 -8.48 -10.58 3.74
C CYS A 18 -8.66 -12.10 3.57
N GLU A 19 -7.79 -12.72 2.78
CA GLU A 19 -7.74 -14.15 2.59
C GLU A 19 -6.30 -14.66 2.71
N VAL A 20 -6.11 -15.72 3.48
CA VAL A 20 -4.84 -16.44 3.62
C VAL A 20 -5.06 -17.88 3.23
N GLN A 21 -4.31 -18.37 2.24
CA GLN A 21 -4.28 -19.76 1.82
C GLN A 21 -2.92 -20.36 2.18
N LEU A 22 -2.93 -21.41 3.02
CA LEU A 22 -1.72 -22.10 3.46
C LEU A 22 -1.75 -23.56 3.00
N PHE A 23 -0.68 -24.02 2.36
CA PHE A 23 -0.55 -25.38 1.85
C PHE A 23 0.43 -26.19 2.71
N GLY A 24 0.14 -27.46 2.88
CA GLY A 24 1.08 -28.46 3.40
C GLY A 24 1.44 -28.34 4.89
N SER A 25 0.78 -27.50 5.68
CA SER A 25 1.07 -27.31 7.10
C SER A 25 -0.03 -27.91 7.98
N LEU A 26 0.36 -28.76 8.94
CA LEU A 26 -0.55 -29.28 9.98
C LEU A 26 -1.00 -28.19 10.98
N LYS A 27 -0.26 -27.09 11.07
CA LYS A 27 -0.54 -25.93 11.94
C LYS A 27 -1.19 -24.77 11.20
N ALA A 28 -1.72 -25.01 10.00
CA ALA A 28 -2.23 -23.92 9.12
C ALA A 28 -3.29 -23.04 9.80
N SER A 29 -4.21 -23.62 10.60
CA SER A 29 -5.20 -22.84 11.34
C SER A 29 -4.54 -21.89 12.35
N GLN A 30 -3.61 -22.38 13.15
CA GLN A 30 -2.92 -21.57 14.16
C GLN A 30 -2.09 -20.45 13.50
N ILE A 31 -1.39 -20.76 12.40
CA ILE A 31 -0.62 -19.76 11.65
C ILE A 31 -1.53 -18.67 11.09
N ALA A 32 -2.67 -19.05 10.50
CA ALA A 32 -3.63 -18.11 9.95
C ALA A 32 -4.25 -17.21 11.02
N GLU A 33 -4.54 -17.74 12.20
CA GLU A 33 -5.01 -16.96 13.35
C GLU A 33 -3.95 -15.96 13.85
N MET A 34 -2.68 -16.37 13.89
CA MET A 34 -1.57 -15.45 14.23
C MET A 34 -1.44 -14.33 13.20
N ILE A 35 -1.59 -14.63 11.89
CA ILE A 35 -1.60 -13.64 10.81
C ILE A 35 -2.74 -12.65 11.01
N GLU A 36 -3.98 -13.13 11.25
CA GLU A 36 -5.13 -12.25 11.50
C GLU A 36 -4.90 -11.36 12.73
N GLN A 37 -4.46 -11.92 13.84
CA GLN A 37 -4.19 -11.17 15.08
C GLN A 37 -3.16 -10.07 14.85
N ASN A 38 -2.06 -10.38 14.16
CA ASN A 38 -1.04 -9.39 13.84
C ASN A 38 -1.56 -8.31 12.87
N THR A 39 -2.33 -8.69 11.85
CA THR A 39 -2.94 -7.73 10.92
C THR A 39 -3.87 -6.74 11.63
N ARG A 40 -4.72 -7.24 12.55
CA ARG A 40 -5.61 -6.38 13.36
C ARG A 40 -4.83 -5.49 14.32
N ARG A 41 -3.73 -5.98 14.89
CA ARG A 41 -2.84 -5.20 15.75
C ARG A 41 -2.21 -4.04 14.98
N LEU A 42 -1.72 -4.28 13.77
CA LEU A 42 -1.17 -3.25 12.89
C LEU A 42 -2.24 -2.21 12.50
N GLU A 43 -3.45 -2.67 12.15
CA GLU A 43 -4.59 -1.77 11.91
C GLU A 43 -4.85 -0.87 13.12
N GLN A 44 -4.93 -1.41 14.31
CA GLN A 44 -5.16 -0.63 15.54
C GLN A 44 -4.02 0.37 15.81
N LYS A 45 -2.76 -0.03 15.59
CA LYS A 45 -1.58 0.81 15.86
C LYS A 45 -1.50 1.98 14.88
N TYR A 46 -1.74 1.74 13.58
CA TYR A 46 -1.46 2.70 12.52
C TYR A 46 -2.70 3.32 11.85
N ASN A 47 -3.89 3.14 12.40
CA ASN A 47 -5.12 3.70 11.86
C ASN A 47 -5.15 5.24 12.00
N PHE A 48 -5.05 5.95 10.88
CA PHE A 48 -5.11 7.41 10.80
C PHE A 48 -6.43 7.99 11.35
N TYR A 49 -7.54 7.28 11.17
CA TYR A 49 -8.88 7.75 11.56
C TYR A 49 -9.25 7.41 13.01
N SER A 50 -8.48 6.56 13.67
CA SER A 50 -8.74 6.19 15.07
C SER A 50 -8.03 7.14 16.02
N LYS A 51 -8.81 7.81 16.88
CA LYS A 51 -8.25 8.64 17.97
C LYS A 51 -7.44 7.85 19.00
N GLN A 52 -7.59 6.52 19.02
CA GLN A 52 -6.93 5.63 19.98
C GLN A 52 -5.63 4.99 19.42
N SER A 53 -5.37 5.11 18.11
CA SER A 53 -4.18 4.54 17.50
C SER A 53 -2.91 5.25 18.00
N TRP A 54 -1.81 4.50 18.01
CA TRP A 54 -0.48 5.07 18.29
C TRP A 54 -0.14 6.18 17.27
N LEU A 55 -0.43 5.94 15.99
CA LEU A 55 -0.20 6.93 14.93
C LEU A 55 -0.87 8.27 15.24
N THR A 56 -2.10 8.25 15.74
CA THR A 56 -2.82 9.49 16.06
C THR A 56 -2.34 10.10 17.38
N ARG A 57 -2.25 9.31 18.45
CA ARG A 57 -1.97 9.82 19.79
C ARG A 57 -0.54 10.27 19.95
N GLU A 58 0.40 9.40 19.58
CA GLU A 58 1.83 9.64 19.86
C GLU A 58 2.50 10.43 18.73
N LEU A 59 2.11 10.19 17.48
CA LEU A 59 2.75 10.85 16.34
C LEU A 59 1.97 12.07 15.84
N ASN A 60 0.71 11.90 15.44
CA ASN A 60 -0.06 12.98 14.81
C ASN A 60 -0.55 14.06 15.79
N GLN A 61 -0.67 13.76 17.09
CA GLN A 61 -1.04 14.70 18.15
C GLN A 61 0.14 15.05 19.09
N ARG A 62 1.36 14.74 18.68
CA ARG A 62 2.56 15.04 19.47
C ARG A 62 2.63 16.51 19.90
N SER A 63 3.23 16.77 21.05
CA SER A 63 3.42 18.13 21.58
C SER A 63 4.75 18.78 21.13
N GLY A 64 5.70 17.98 20.61
CA GLY A 64 7.02 18.43 20.18
C GLY A 64 7.29 18.14 18.71
N GLN A 65 8.54 18.40 18.30
CA GLN A 65 9.00 18.16 16.92
C GLN A 65 9.68 16.80 16.74
N SER A 66 9.68 15.93 17.76
CA SER A 66 10.26 14.59 17.64
C SER A 66 9.48 13.57 18.44
N VAL A 67 9.53 12.31 17.95
CA VAL A 67 8.90 11.15 18.57
C VAL A 67 9.90 9.99 18.59
N LEU A 68 10.06 9.35 19.76
CA LEU A 68 10.83 8.11 19.87
C LEU A 68 10.02 6.95 19.29
N LEU A 69 10.59 6.27 18.31
CA LEU A 69 9.96 5.11 17.67
C LEU A 69 10.33 3.82 18.40
N ASP A 70 9.36 2.90 18.52
CA ASP A 70 9.68 1.51 18.84
C ASP A 70 10.30 0.79 17.62
N ASP A 71 10.86 -0.40 17.83
CA ASP A 71 11.59 -1.14 16.78
C ASP A 71 10.74 -1.38 15.53
N GLU A 72 9.46 -1.72 15.67
CA GLU A 72 8.56 -1.92 14.54
C GLU A 72 8.31 -0.62 13.78
N SER A 73 8.01 0.46 14.49
CA SER A 73 7.77 1.77 13.87
C SER A 73 9.05 2.31 13.23
N LEU A 74 10.22 2.04 13.81
CA LEU A 74 11.50 2.39 13.21
C LEU A 74 11.69 1.69 11.86
N VAL A 75 11.42 0.39 11.77
CA VAL A 75 11.46 -0.35 10.50
C VAL A 75 10.48 0.23 9.48
N VAL A 76 9.26 0.55 9.90
CA VAL A 76 8.26 1.18 9.02
C VAL A 76 8.77 2.51 8.48
N PHE A 77 9.28 3.40 9.33
CA PHE A 77 9.74 4.72 8.89
C PHE A 77 11.05 4.68 8.09
N GLN A 78 11.96 3.74 8.36
CA GLN A 78 13.12 3.50 7.51
C GLN A 78 12.70 3.06 6.11
N THR A 79 11.72 2.17 6.02
CA THR A 79 11.18 1.72 4.73
C THR A 79 10.49 2.87 4.00
N LEU A 80 9.66 3.65 4.70
CA LEU A 80 9.03 4.86 4.13
C LEU A 80 10.06 5.82 3.55
N LYS A 81 11.18 6.05 4.24
CA LYS A 81 12.26 6.91 3.74
C LYS A 81 12.83 6.43 2.42
N ASN A 82 13.02 5.10 2.29
CA ASN A 82 13.50 4.51 1.05
C ASN A 82 12.46 4.62 -0.08
N LEU A 83 11.17 4.42 0.22
CA LEU A 83 10.08 4.56 -0.75
C LEU A 83 9.91 5.99 -1.23
N VAL A 84 9.94 6.98 -0.33
CA VAL A 84 9.91 8.41 -0.70
C VAL A 84 11.06 8.74 -1.64
N LYS A 85 12.27 8.31 -1.31
CA LYS A 85 13.45 8.52 -2.16
C LYS A 85 13.34 7.77 -3.49
N GLY A 86 12.94 6.50 -3.48
CA GLY A 86 12.80 5.66 -4.68
C GLY A 86 11.74 6.15 -5.66
N THR A 87 10.73 6.89 -5.18
CA THR A 87 9.66 7.48 -5.99
C THR A 87 9.85 8.98 -6.23
N ALA A 88 11.06 9.51 -6.00
CA ALA A 88 11.37 10.95 -6.14
C ALA A 88 10.36 11.87 -5.40
N GLY A 89 9.89 11.45 -4.22
CA GLY A 89 8.94 12.19 -3.39
C GLY A 89 7.48 12.14 -3.87
N VAL A 90 7.17 11.40 -4.93
CA VAL A 90 5.79 11.24 -5.42
C VAL A 90 4.94 10.45 -4.42
N PHE A 91 5.51 9.40 -3.83
CA PHE A 91 4.92 8.75 -2.67
C PHE A 91 5.28 9.55 -1.40
N ASP A 92 4.28 10.11 -0.71
CA ASP A 92 4.50 10.96 0.47
C ASP A 92 3.59 10.53 1.64
N PRO A 93 4.15 9.98 2.74
CA PRO A 93 3.36 9.60 3.91
C PRO A 93 2.81 10.81 4.68
N THR A 94 3.31 12.03 4.43
CA THR A 94 2.83 13.26 5.08
C THR A 94 1.53 13.81 4.47
N VAL A 95 0.96 13.10 3.47
CA VAL A 95 -0.37 13.35 2.88
C VAL A 95 -1.50 13.40 3.93
N GLY A 96 -1.28 12.85 5.11
CA GLY A 96 -2.15 13.03 6.28
C GLY A 96 -2.42 14.50 6.63
N SER A 97 -1.48 15.41 6.30
CA SER A 97 -1.64 16.86 6.49
C SER A 97 -2.77 17.43 5.63
N LEU A 98 -2.88 17.00 4.36
CA LEU A 98 -4.00 17.35 3.47
C LEU A 98 -5.34 16.88 4.04
N LYS A 99 -5.41 15.62 4.44
CA LYS A 99 -6.63 15.02 5.00
C LYS A 99 -7.07 15.71 6.29
N TRP A 100 -6.11 16.08 7.12
CA TRP A 100 -6.36 16.82 8.35
C TRP A 100 -6.88 18.25 8.08
N LEU A 101 -6.33 18.97 7.11
CA LEU A 101 -6.82 20.29 6.70
C LEU A 101 -8.25 20.21 6.17
N LEU A 102 -8.56 19.26 5.29
CA LEU A 102 -9.91 19.01 4.78
C LEU A 102 -10.91 18.67 5.90
N ALA A 103 -10.50 17.86 6.86
CA ALA A 103 -11.35 17.52 8.01
C ALA A 103 -11.65 18.72 8.91
N LYS A 104 -10.73 19.69 8.99
CA LYS A 104 -10.93 20.95 9.72
C LYS A 104 -11.82 21.93 8.97
N ASN A 105 -11.73 21.98 7.65
CA ASN A 105 -12.49 22.92 6.84
C ASN A 105 -12.82 22.34 5.45
N ALA A 106 -14.01 21.77 5.33
CA ALA A 106 -14.50 21.19 4.08
C ALA A 106 -14.83 22.22 2.98
N SER A 107 -14.77 23.52 3.27
CA SER A 107 -15.01 24.59 2.29
C SER A 107 -13.77 25.00 1.49
N LEU A 108 -12.61 24.43 1.79
CA LEU A 108 -11.37 24.71 1.07
C LEU A 108 -11.40 24.09 -0.33
N SER A 109 -10.97 24.87 -1.34
CA SER A 109 -10.68 24.34 -2.67
C SER A 109 -9.41 23.48 -2.65
N ARG A 110 -9.24 22.64 -3.70
CA ARG A 110 -8.03 21.84 -3.83
C ARG A 110 -6.77 22.72 -3.76
N ALA A 111 -6.69 23.79 -4.54
CA ALA A 111 -5.55 24.69 -4.57
C ALA A 111 -5.22 25.28 -3.18
N GLN A 112 -6.25 25.68 -2.42
CA GLN A 112 -6.07 26.21 -1.06
C GLN A 112 -5.51 25.15 -0.10
N VAL A 113 -6.03 23.92 -0.15
CA VAL A 113 -5.54 22.82 0.70
C VAL A 113 -4.06 22.54 0.42
N TYR A 114 -3.66 22.41 -0.86
CA TYR A 114 -2.28 22.15 -1.22
C TYR A 114 -1.35 23.30 -0.85
N GLN A 115 -1.75 24.54 -1.06
CA GLN A 115 -0.98 25.71 -0.65
C GLN A 115 -0.74 25.73 0.87
N MET A 116 -1.76 25.42 1.66
CA MET A 116 -1.65 25.38 3.13
C MET A 116 -0.84 24.18 3.61
N ALA A 117 -0.90 23.05 2.92
CA ALA A 117 -0.21 21.82 3.31
C ALA A 117 1.29 21.82 2.93
N GLN A 118 1.69 22.63 1.94
CA GLN A 118 3.06 22.67 1.40
C GLN A 118 4.16 22.69 2.48
N PRO A 119 4.13 23.53 3.54
CA PRO A 119 5.17 23.55 4.56
C PRO A 119 5.16 22.31 5.49
N MET A 120 4.13 21.48 5.42
CA MET A 120 3.91 20.32 6.28
C MET A 120 4.21 18.99 5.58
N MET A 121 4.55 19.00 4.29
CA MET A 121 4.65 17.84 3.43
C MET A 121 6.00 17.71 2.75
N GLY A 122 6.25 16.51 2.21
CA GLY A 122 7.42 16.21 1.41
C GLY A 122 8.60 15.65 2.21
N GLU A 123 9.68 15.38 1.50
CA GLU A 123 10.88 14.73 2.04
C GLU A 123 11.53 15.55 3.18
N GLU A 124 11.49 16.89 3.09
CA GLU A 124 12.07 17.79 4.07
C GLU A 124 11.19 17.97 5.34
N ALA A 125 9.95 17.46 5.31
CA ALA A 125 9.05 17.59 6.46
C ALA A 125 9.43 16.70 7.63
N TRP A 126 10.31 15.70 7.42
CA TRP A 126 10.71 14.76 8.44
C TRP A 126 12.04 14.04 8.12
N HIS A 127 12.73 13.57 9.17
CA HIS A 127 13.90 12.72 9.03
C HIS A 127 14.09 11.83 10.25
N LEU A 128 14.94 10.81 10.12
CA LEU A 128 15.30 9.92 11.22
C LEU A 128 16.68 10.24 11.76
N GLU A 129 16.78 10.36 13.09
CA GLU A 129 18.02 10.43 13.86
C GLU A 129 18.08 9.23 14.83
N GLY A 130 18.76 8.16 14.42
CA GLY A 130 18.70 6.89 15.16
C GLY A 130 17.28 6.35 15.18
N SER A 131 16.72 6.17 16.38
CA SER A 131 15.32 5.78 16.59
C SER A 131 14.36 6.96 16.82
N GLN A 132 14.84 8.20 16.66
CA GLN A 132 14.02 9.39 16.81
C GLN A 132 13.52 9.87 15.45
N LEU A 133 12.21 10.03 15.30
CA LEU A 133 11.58 10.67 14.15
C LEU A 133 11.49 12.17 14.43
N CYS A 134 12.28 12.97 13.71
CA CYS A 134 12.28 14.42 13.78
C CYS A 134 11.36 14.99 12.68
N ILE A 135 10.56 16.01 13.02
CA ILE A 135 9.50 16.55 12.18
C ILE A 135 9.62 18.08 12.16
N SER A 136 9.76 18.64 10.96
CA SER A 136 10.08 20.06 10.77
C SER A 136 8.93 20.99 11.13
N HIS A 137 7.67 20.58 10.91
CA HIS A 137 6.48 21.38 11.18
C HIS A 137 5.55 20.68 12.16
N GLN A 138 5.09 21.38 13.21
CA GLN A 138 4.25 20.78 14.26
C GLN A 138 2.92 20.21 13.76
N GLU A 139 2.37 20.81 12.70
CA GLU A 139 1.10 20.35 12.11
C GLU A 139 1.26 19.29 11.02
N THR A 140 2.48 18.82 10.73
CA THR A 140 2.68 17.64 9.85
C THR A 140 1.96 16.43 10.42
N ARG A 141 1.18 15.76 9.58
CA ARG A 141 0.43 14.55 9.91
C ARG A 141 0.77 13.44 8.92
N PHE A 142 1.00 12.26 9.46
CA PHE A 142 1.30 11.06 8.69
C PHE A 142 0.03 10.24 8.49
N ASP A 143 -0.18 9.79 7.26
CA ASP A 143 -1.16 8.73 6.95
C ASP A 143 -0.40 7.57 6.31
N LEU A 144 -0.41 6.43 6.99
CA LEU A 144 0.29 5.22 6.57
C LEU A 144 -0.64 4.22 5.86
N GLY A 145 -1.86 4.65 5.52
CA GLY A 145 -2.87 3.78 4.89
C GLY A 145 -2.45 3.17 3.55
N GLY A 146 -1.56 3.84 2.80
CA GLY A 146 -0.98 3.32 1.55
C GLY A 146 0.23 2.39 1.73
N VAL A 147 0.57 1.99 2.96
CA VAL A 147 1.77 1.17 3.26
C VAL A 147 1.48 0.08 4.27
N ILE A 148 0.63 0.35 5.27
CA ILE A 148 0.45 -0.58 6.40
C ILE A 148 -0.25 -1.87 5.98
N LYS A 149 -1.10 -1.82 4.96
CA LYS A 149 -1.72 -3.03 4.41
C LYS A 149 -0.67 -3.93 3.75
N GLU A 150 0.19 -3.36 2.94
CA GLU A 150 1.28 -4.05 2.26
C GLU A 150 2.34 -4.55 3.24
N PHE A 151 2.66 -3.76 4.27
CA PHE A 151 3.51 -4.17 5.38
C PHE A 151 2.92 -5.37 6.15
N ALA A 152 1.60 -5.39 6.37
CA ALA A 152 0.93 -6.52 7.00
C ALA A 152 0.96 -7.79 6.12
N ILE A 153 0.84 -7.66 4.80
CA ILE A 153 1.00 -8.76 3.85
C ILE A 153 2.43 -9.34 3.93
N ASP A 154 3.44 -8.47 3.96
CA ASP A 154 4.84 -8.88 4.05
C ASP A 154 5.15 -9.53 5.40
N GLN A 155 4.61 -9.03 6.49
CA GLN A 155 4.72 -9.69 7.79
C GLN A 155 4.01 -11.05 7.82
N ALA A 156 2.84 -11.18 7.20
CA ALA A 156 2.12 -12.45 7.10
C ALA A 156 2.92 -13.48 6.29
N PHE A 157 3.55 -13.06 5.19
CA PHE A 157 4.47 -13.88 4.41
C PHE A 157 5.65 -14.37 5.25
N ASN A 158 6.35 -13.46 5.93
CA ASN A 158 7.51 -13.78 6.76
C ASN A 158 7.14 -14.71 7.92
N LEU A 159 5.98 -14.49 8.56
CA LEU A 159 5.48 -15.35 9.61
C LEU A 159 5.20 -16.78 9.11
N ALA A 160 4.47 -16.90 7.99
CA ALA A 160 4.20 -18.20 7.38
C ALA A 160 5.50 -18.95 7.03
N GLN A 161 6.45 -18.27 6.40
CA GLN A 161 7.75 -18.83 6.02
C GLN A 161 8.56 -19.27 7.25
N SER A 162 8.65 -18.43 8.29
CA SER A 162 9.39 -18.74 9.53
C SER A 162 8.81 -19.93 10.29
N LEU A 163 7.53 -20.22 10.13
CA LEU A 163 6.83 -21.35 10.72
C LEU A 163 6.80 -22.59 9.80
N GLY A 164 7.61 -22.59 8.74
CA GLY A 164 7.84 -23.75 7.88
C GLY A 164 6.77 -23.96 6.79
N VAL A 165 5.91 -22.98 6.52
CA VAL A 165 5.01 -23.02 5.36
C VAL A 165 5.85 -22.83 4.10
N THR A 166 5.68 -23.70 3.12
CA THR A 166 6.44 -23.68 1.86
C THR A 166 5.66 -23.16 0.67
N ALA A 167 4.32 -23.08 0.80
CA ALA A 167 3.43 -22.53 -0.22
C ALA A 167 2.27 -21.80 0.43
N ALA A 168 2.08 -20.54 0.07
CA ALA A 168 0.98 -19.70 0.56
C ALA A 168 0.57 -18.62 -0.44
N LEU A 169 -0.70 -18.21 -0.36
CA LEU A 169 -1.20 -16.99 -0.99
C LEU A 169 -1.83 -16.12 0.09
N ILE A 170 -1.39 -14.88 0.17
CA ILE A 170 -1.88 -13.87 1.11
C ILE A 170 -2.47 -12.74 0.26
N ASN A 171 -3.77 -12.48 0.44
CA ASN A 171 -4.53 -11.48 -0.31
C ASN A 171 -5.26 -10.55 0.65
N PHE A 172 -4.91 -9.28 0.68
CA PHE A 172 -5.60 -8.25 1.45
C PHE A 172 -6.17 -7.20 0.50
N GLY A 173 -7.44 -7.36 0.14
CA GLY A 173 -8.15 -6.40 -0.70
C GLY A 173 -7.66 -6.31 -2.15
N GLY A 174 -7.10 -7.39 -2.70
CA GLY A 174 -6.56 -7.43 -4.06
C GLY A 174 -5.04 -7.27 -4.14
N ASP A 175 -4.37 -6.79 -3.08
CA ASP A 175 -2.91 -6.85 -3.00
C ASP A 175 -2.49 -8.21 -2.47
N ILE A 176 -1.58 -8.83 -3.18
CA ILE A 176 -1.27 -10.26 -3.02
C ILE A 176 0.23 -10.46 -2.89
N ARG A 177 0.62 -11.36 -1.99
CA ARG A 177 1.97 -11.92 -1.95
C ARG A 177 1.89 -13.44 -1.90
N VAL A 178 2.75 -14.11 -2.66
CA VAL A 178 2.80 -15.57 -2.72
C VAL A 178 4.14 -16.10 -2.25
N LEU A 179 4.09 -17.18 -1.48
CA LEU A 179 5.24 -17.96 -1.02
C LEU A 179 5.31 -19.25 -1.83
N GLY A 180 6.46 -19.52 -2.43
CA GLY A 180 6.73 -20.73 -3.18
C GLY A 180 5.82 -20.95 -4.38
N SER A 181 5.62 -22.23 -4.73
CA SER A 181 4.68 -22.72 -5.74
C SER A 181 3.69 -23.68 -5.08
N LYS A 182 2.54 -23.91 -5.72
CA LYS A 182 1.57 -24.91 -5.26
C LYS A 182 2.23 -26.30 -5.14
N PRO A 183 1.66 -27.24 -4.35
CA PRO A 183 2.26 -28.57 -4.14
C PRO A 183 2.49 -29.39 -5.43
N ASN A 184 1.74 -29.09 -6.51
CA ASN A 184 1.93 -29.69 -7.84
C ASN A 184 2.96 -28.96 -8.72
N GLN A 185 3.77 -28.07 -8.14
CA GLN A 185 4.76 -27.21 -8.81
C GLN A 185 4.15 -26.15 -9.75
N GLU A 186 2.84 -25.96 -9.75
CA GLU A 186 2.19 -24.88 -10.50
C GLU A 186 2.38 -23.53 -9.80
N ALA A 187 2.55 -22.48 -10.58
CA ALA A 187 2.55 -21.11 -10.09
C ALA A 187 1.14 -20.73 -9.59
N PHE A 188 1.09 -19.70 -8.74
CA PHE A 188 -0.18 -19.08 -8.37
C PHE A 188 -0.64 -18.16 -9.51
N ASN A 189 -1.71 -18.51 -10.19
CA ASN A 189 -2.31 -17.62 -11.19
C ASN A 189 -3.15 -16.55 -10.46
N VAL A 190 -2.67 -15.33 -10.47
CA VAL A 190 -3.32 -14.18 -9.83
C VAL A 190 -4.01 -13.35 -10.89
N ALA A 191 -5.31 -13.14 -10.72
CA ALA A 191 -6.12 -12.35 -11.63
C ALA A 191 -5.98 -10.85 -11.33
N VAL A 192 -5.79 -10.06 -12.39
CA VAL A 192 -5.97 -8.61 -12.37
C VAL A 192 -7.41 -8.31 -12.78
N VAL A 193 -8.09 -7.52 -11.97
CA VAL A 193 -9.53 -7.24 -12.12
C VAL A 193 -9.77 -6.29 -13.28
N ASN A 194 -10.86 -6.49 -14.01
CA ASN A 194 -11.30 -5.58 -15.06
C ASN A 194 -11.77 -4.25 -14.43
N PRO A 195 -11.18 -3.11 -14.81
CA PRO A 195 -11.56 -1.80 -14.28
C PRO A 195 -13.04 -1.44 -14.45
N ASN A 196 -13.67 -1.94 -15.51
CA ASN A 196 -15.08 -1.68 -15.81
C ASN A 196 -16.05 -2.72 -15.21
N ASP A 197 -15.54 -3.88 -14.82
CA ASP A 197 -16.34 -4.94 -14.19
C ASP A 197 -15.52 -5.68 -13.13
N PRO A 198 -15.60 -5.25 -11.86
CA PRO A 198 -14.83 -5.84 -10.76
C PRO A 198 -15.15 -7.33 -10.50
N THR A 199 -16.16 -7.87 -11.12
CA THR A 199 -16.53 -9.30 -10.99
C THR A 199 -15.78 -10.19 -11.98
N GLN A 200 -15.08 -9.61 -12.96
CA GLN A 200 -14.37 -10.32 -13.99
C GLN A 200 -12.86 -10.08 -13.91
N ALA A 201 -12.10 -11.15 -14.22
CA ALA A 201 -10.68 -11.03 -14.45
C ALA A 201 -10.43 -10.42 -15.84
N PHE A 202 -9.52 -9.46 -15.92
CA PHE A 202 -9.11 -8.89 -17.19
C PHE A 202 -7.99 -9.73 -17.82
N PHE A 203 -7.01 -10.12 -16.99
CA PHE A 203 -5.98 -11.10 -17.32
C PHE A 203 -5.47 -11.76 -16.04
N SER A 204 -4.54 -12.72 -16.15
CA SER A 204 -3.92 -13.38 -15.01
C SER A 204 -2.42 -13.50 -15.19
N LEU A 205 -1.69 -13.39 -14.10
CA LEU A 205 -0.23 -13.52 -14.06
C LEU A 205 0.18 -14.71 -13.18
N PRO A 206 1.14 -15.55 -13.62
CA PRO A 206 1.72 -16.58 -12.78
C PRO A 206 2.72 -15.95 -11.81
N LEU A 207 2.52 -16.14 -10.50
CA LEU A 207 3.40 -15.63 -9.45
C LEU A 207 4.05 -16.79 -8.67
N ALA A 208 5.31 -16.58 -8.26
CA ALA A 208 6.04 -17.40 -7.30
C ALA A 208 7.04 -16.53 -6.54
N ASN A 209 7.04 -16.59 -5.20
CA ASN A 209 7.91 -15.77 -4.33
C ASN A 209 7.91 -14.27 -4.64
N SER A 210 6.77 -13.72 -5.04
CA SER A 210 6.61 -12.33 -5.43
C SER A 210 5.28 -11.77 -4.93
N ALA A 211 5.14 -10.46 -5.03
CA ALA A 211 3.92 -9.74 -4.72
C ALA A 211 3.35 -9.09 -5.98
N LEU A 212 2.04 -8.88 -5.99
CA LEU A 212 1.31 -8.11 -6.98
C LEU A 212 0.39 -7.14 -6.27
N THR A 213 0.46 -5.88 -6.64
CA THR A 213 -0.48 -4.83 -6.18
C THR A 213 -1.02 -4.05 -7.36
N THR A 214 -2.23 -3.54 -7.22
CA THR A 214 -2.86 -2.69 -8.24
C THR A 214 -3.34 -1.40 -7.60
N SER A 215 -2.90 -0.28 -8.13
CA SER A 215 -3.40 1.06 -7.79
C SER A 215 -4.29 1.59 -8.90
N ALA A 216 -5.47 2.08 -8.53
CA ALA A 216 -6.44 2.64 -9.46
C ALA A 216 -7.12 3.87 -8.86
N HIS A 217 -7.28 4.93 -9.66
CA HIS A 217 -7.86 6.18 -9.17
C HIS A 217 -9.40 6.21 -9.17
N TYR A 218 -10.04 5.18 -9.71
CA TYR A 218 -11.51 5.06 -9.69
C TYR A 218 -12.07 4.39 -8.43
N GLU A 219 -11.24 3.71 -7.62
CA GLU A 219 -11.72 2.90 -6.47
C GLU A 219 -12.31 3.74 -5.34
N ARG A 220 -11.70 4.86 -5.04
CA ARG A 220 -12.13 5.77 -3.96
C ARG A 220 -11.96 7.21 -4.41
N LYS A 221 -12.74 8.12 -3.83
CA LYS A 221 -12.70 9.54 -4.18
C LYS A 221 -12.52 10.42 -2.94
N THR A 222 -11.84 11.55 -3.14
CA THR A 222 -11.69 12.64 -2.16
C THR A 222 -12.46 13.85 -2.64
N GLN A 223 -13.25 14.45 -1.76
CA GLN A 223 -14.08 15.62 -2.05
C GLN A 223 -13.39 16.90 -1.57
N PHE A 224 -13.19 17.85 -2.46
CA PHE A 224 -12.86 19.24 -2.19
C PHE A 224 -14.11 20.11 -2.42
N SER A 225 -14.06 21.41 -2.09
CA SER A 225 -15.21 22.30 -2.30
C SER A 225 -15.52 22.55 -3.77
N ASP A 226 -14.50 22.50 -4.62
CA ASP A 226 -14.54 22.83 -6.04
C ASP A 226 -14.52 21.61 -6.95
N GLU A 227 -14.01 20.46 -6.49
CA GLU A 227 -13.90 19.24 -7.30
C GLU A 227 -13.89 17.95 -6.48
N GLN A 228 -14.12 16.84 -7.17
CA GLN A 228 -13.92 15.50 -6.64
C GLN A 228 -12.78 14.82 -7.40
N THR A 229 -11.77 14.34 -6.67
CA THR A 229 -10.60 13.69 -7.26
C THR A 229 -10.42 12.26 -6.75
N SER A 230 -9.38 11.57 -7.23
CA SER A 230 -8.93 10.30 -6.67
C SER A 230 -8.59 10.42 -5.18
N HIS A 231 -8.64 9.31 -4.46
CA HIS A 231 -8.09 9.21 -3.10
C HIS A 231 -6.55 9.22 -3.07
N ILE A 232 -5.91 8.99 -4.21
CA ILE A 232 -4.46 9.17 -4.41
C ILE A 232 -4.23 10.67 -4.53
N LEU A 233 -3.78 11.28 -3.43
CA LEU A 233 -3.63 12.71 -3.31
C LEU A 233 -2.21 13.12 -3.73
N SER A 234 -2.12 13.97 -4.74
CA SER A 234 -0.91 14.59 -5.23
C SER A 234 -1.22 15.99 -5.72
N ASP A 235 -0.27 16.91 -5.63
CA ASP A 235 -0.37 18.26 -6.20
C ASP A 235 -0.50 18.20 -7.74
N LYS A 236 0.15 17.22 -8.37
CA LYS A 236 0.07 16.97 -9.83
C LYS A 236 -1.25 16.28 -10.24
N GLY A 237 -1.98 15.66 -9.30
CA GLY A 237 -3.11 14.77 -9.59
C GLY A 237 -2.62 13.41 -10.11
N THR A 238 -3.56 12.58 -10.60
CA THR A 238 -3.26 11.32 -11.28
C THR A 238 -3.17 11.55 -12.78
N HIS A 239 -2.37 10.72 -13.49
CA HIS A 239 -2.20 10.88 -14.93
C HIS A 239 -3.51 10.50 -15.67
N PRO A 240 -4.06 11.37 -16.56
CA PRO A 240 -5.41 11.18 -17.13
C PRO A 240 -5.54 9.94 -18.02
N LYS A 241 -4.47 9.52 -18.71
CA LYS A 241 -4.46 8.32 -19.55
C LYS A 241 -4.25 7.01 -18.79
N VAL A 242 -3.90 7.05 -17.50
CA VAL A 242 -3.62 5.86 -16.69
C VAL A 242 -4.83 5.54 -15.84
N LEU A 243 -5.54 4.46 -16.16
CA LEU A 243 -6.70 4.00 -15.39
C LEU A 243 -6.29 3.19 -14.17
N SER A 244 -5.34 2.27 -14.35
CA SER A 244 -4.73 1.51 -13.25
C SER A 244 -3.30 1.09 -13.57
N VAL A 245 -2.53 0.86 -12.52
CA VAL A 245 -1.15 0.35 -12.58
C VAL A 245 -1.06 -0.89 -11.72
N THR A 246 -0.68 -2.01 -12.33
CA THR A 246 -0.36 -3.26 -11.64
C THR A 246 1.14 -3.44 -11.61
N VAL A 247 1.68 -3.68 -10.42
CA VAL A 247 3.11 -3.88 -10.19
C VAL A 247 3.36 -5.25 -9.59
N VAL A 248 4.36 -5.95 -10.13
CA VAL A 248 4.92 -7.20 -9.59
C VAL A 248 6.32 -6.91 -9.07
N ALA A 249 6.55 -7.17 -7.77
CA ALA A 249 7.82 -6.88 -7.11
C ALA A 249 8.16 -7.98 -6.07
N PRO A 250 9.38 -8.00 -5.49
CA PRO A 250 9.76 -8.94 -4.45
C PRO A 250 8.93 -8.85 -3.16
N SER A 251 8.40 -7.66 -2.82
CA SER A 251 7.57 -7.42 -1.64
C SER A 251 6.29 -6.68 -1.97
N ALA A 252 5.24 -6.88 -1.16
CA ALA A 252 3.97 -6.17 -1.32
C ALA A 252 4.14 -4.67 -1.08
N LEU A 253 5.00 -4.31 -0.13
CA LEU A 253 5.29 -2.93 0.23
C LEU A 253 5.92 -2.16 -0.94
N GLU A 254 6.89 -2.76 -1.61
CA GLU A 254 7.54 -2.17 -2.78
C GLU A 254 6.56 -2.06 -3.96
N ALA A 255 5.83 -3.14 -4.25
CA ALA A 255 4.82 -3.14 -5.31
C ALA A 255 3.75 -2.06 -5.08
N GLY A 256 3.24 -1.92 -3.85
CA GLY A 256 2.20 -0.94 -3.50
C GLY A 256 2.66 0.51 -3.61
N ALA A 257 3.88 0.81 -3.16
CA ALA A 257 4.44 2.15 -3.28
C ALA A 257 4.69 2.55 -4.74
N ILE A 258 5.29 1.64 -5.54
CA ILE A 258 5.57 1.89 -6.95
C ILE A 258 4.26 2.01 -7.74
N SER A 259 3.28 1.13 -7.54
CA SER A 259 2.00 1.22 -8.25
C SER A 259 1.28 2.54 -7.97
N THR A 260 1.29 2.99 -6.71
CA THR A 260 0.72 4.29 -6.32
C THR A 260 1.45 5.45 -6.97
N ALA A 261 2.79 5.44 -6.93
CA ALA A 261 3.60 6.50 -7.51
C ALA A 261 3.44 6.59 -9.05
N LEU A 262 3.42 5.45 -9.75
CA LEU A 262 3.23 5.40 -11.20
C LEU A 262 1.81 5.79 -11.65
N THR A 263 0.82 5.73 -10.78
CA THR A 263 -0.52 6.27 -11.07
C THR A 263 -0.49 7.81 -11.13
N ILE A 264 0.44 8.44 -10.42
CA ILE A 264 0.64 9.89 -10.40
C ILE A 264 1.60 10.31 -11.52
N ASP A 265 2.77 9.69 -11.56
CA ASP A 265 3.83 9.95 -12.52
C ASP A 265 4.30 8.64 -13.17
N PRO A 266 3.71 8.25 -14.31
CA PRO A 266 4.03 7.00 -14.98
C PRO A 266 5.43 6.97 -15.62
N LEU A 267 6.15 8.09 -15.65
CA LEU A 267 7.52 8.20 -16.19
C LEU A 267 8.60 8.01 -15.11
N LEU A 268 8.22 7.73 -13.86
CA LEU A 268 9.20 7.43 -12.82
C LEU A 268 10.04 6.20 -13.20
N PRO A 269 11.35 6.24 -12.92
CA PRO A 269 12.22 5.07 -13.13
C PRO A 269 11.79 3.93 -12.22
N VAL A 270 11.77 2.73 -12.77
CA VAL A 270 11.41 1.50 -12.07
C VAL A 270 12.63 0.57 -12.06
N PRO A 271 12.95 -0.11 -10.94
CA PRO A 271 14.02 -1.11 -10.89
C PRO A 271 13.79 -2.24 -11.89
N ASP A 272 14.88 -2.79 -12.46
CA ASP A 272 14.82 -3.82 -13.50
C ASP A 272 14.09 -5.11 -13.06
N GLU A 273 14.12 -5.44 -11.76
CA GLU A 273 13.43 -6.61 -11.18
C GLU A 273 11.93 -6.41 -10.97
N VAL A 274 11.38 -5.23 -11.23
CA VAL A 274 9.97 -4.87 -11.02
C VAL A 274 9.23 -4.89 -12.34
N GLY A 275 8.19 -5.73 -12.42
CA GLY A 275 7.28 -5.76 -13.58
C GLY A 275 6.15 -4.74 -13.42
N VAL A 276 5.87 -4.00 -14.48
CA VAL A 276 4.78 -2.99 -14.50
C VAL A 276 3.84 -3.25 -15.66
N ILE A 277 2.55 -3.13 -15.38
CA ILE A 277 1.48 -3.20 -16.38
C ILE A 277 0.55 -2.01 -16.15
N PHE A 278 0.38 -1.21 -17.21
CA PHE A 278 -0.60 -0.13 -17.25
C PHE A 278 -1.87 -0.56 -17.97
N ILE A 279 -3.01 -0.11 -17.49
CA ILE A 279 -4.29 -0.15 -18.23
C ILE A 279 -4.65 1.31 -18.50
N ASP A 280 -4.81 1.67 -19.78
CA ASP A 280 -5.16 3.02 -20.20
C ASP A 280 -6.69 3.28 -20.11
N ASP A 281 -7.09 4.51 -20.38
CA ASP A 281 -8.49 4.97 -20.39
C ASP A 281 -9.35 4.32 -21.49
N GLN A 282 -8.72 3.64 -22.48
CA GLN A 282 -9.37 2.84 -23.51
C GLN A 282 -9.36 1.33 -23.19
N LEU A 283 -8.93 0.92 -21.97
CA LEU A 283 -8.78 -0.47 -21.55
C LEU A 283 -7.72 -1.27 -22.33
N LYS A 284 -6.73 -0.62 -22.90
CA LYS A 284 -5.60 -1.31 -23.50
C LYS A 284 -4.53 -1.58 -22.44
N ILE A 285 -3.85 -2.71 -22.59
CA ILE A 285 -2.76 -3.15 -21.71
C ILE A 285 -1.42 -2.71 -22.32
N HIS A 286 -0.58 -2.07 -21.51
CA HIS A 286 0.76 -1.62 -21.88
C HIS A 286 1.79 -2.07 -20.85
N GLN A 287 2.99 -2.43 -21.31
CA GLN A 287 4.13 -2.80 -20.46
C GLN A 287 5.25 -1.75 -20.48
N ASP A 288 5.03 -0.67 -21.21
CA ASP A 288 5.90 0.50 -21.33
C ASP A 288 5.08 1.79 -21.29
N THR A 289 5.73 2.92 -21.45
CA THR A 289 5.12 4.25 -21.38
C THR A 289 4.93 4.92 -22.76
N GLU A 290 5.14 4.21 -23.87
CA GLU A 290 5.02 4.75 -25.21
C GLU A 290 3.60 5.24 -25.53
N PHE A 291 2.58 4.60 -24.93
CA PHE A 291 1.17 5.00 -25.09
C PHE A 291 0.86 6.42 -24.58
N LEU A 292 1.68 6.97 -23.69
CA LEU A 292 1.49 8.30 -23.13
C LEU A 292 1.71 9.40 -24.16
N THR A 293 2.50 9.11 -25.20
CA THR A 293 2.86 10.07 -26.27
C THR A 293 1.96 9.99 -27.49
N GLN A 294 1.10 8.98 -27.56
CA GLN A 294 0.10 8.80 -28.62
C GLN A 294 -1.22 9.50 -28.25
#